data_5b07601f754f6302ab390c976ac7d0e7
#
_entry.id   5b07601f754f6302ab390c976ac7d0e7
#
_cell.length_a   1.000
_cell.length_b   1.000
_cell.length_c   1.000
_cell.angle_alpha   90.00
_cell.angle_beta   90.00
_cell.angle_gamma   90.00
#
_symmetry.space_group_name_H-M   'P 1'
#
loop_
_entity.id
_entity.type
_entity.pdbx_description
1 polymer ?
#
loop_
_entity_poly.entity_id
_entity_poly.type
_entity_poly.pdbx_seq_one_letter_code
_entity_poly.pdbx_strand_id
1 'polypeptide(L)'
;KDEPLYVQEGLGIEKYDTEGRVLLTEHEGFLLYNIYFPNGQKDDIRLKYKLDFYDDLLPIINDQVESGNNVIVAGDWNTAHYPIDLARPKENIKTSGFMPIEREKLDEYVNDGWVDTFRLFHDEPDCYSWWSYRMGARARNVGWRIDYFFVNSELSDLCKNADIHQDVMGSDHCPVSLSLDL
;
A
#
# COMPACT_ATOMS: atom_id res chain seq x y z
N LYS A 1 14.85 9.71 11.60
CA LYS A 1 15.40 9.74 12.97
C LYS A 1 14.82 10.90 13.78
N ASP A 2 14.02 11.71 13.14
CA ASP A 2 13.34 12.81 13.79
C ASP A 2 12.02 12.29 14.33
N GLU A 3 11.67 12.72 15.56
CA GLU A 3 10.41 12.35 16.16
C GLU A 3 9.25 13.04 15.40
N PRO A 4 8.10 12.38 15.23
CA PRO A 4 6.94 13.02 14.60
C PRO A 4 6.43 14.18 15.47
N LEU A 5 5.88 15.21 14.83
CA LEU A 5 5.27 16.36 15.50
C LEU A 5 3.96 15.97 16.20
N TYR A 6 3.24 15.02 15.61
CA TYR A 6 1.99 14.48 16.12
C TYR A 6 1.81 13.02 15.75
N VAL A 7 1.13 12.26 16.59
CA VAL A 7 0.82 10.83 16.36
C VAL A 7 -0.65 10.59 16.69
N GLN A 8 -1.34 9.90 15.79
CA GLN A 8 -2.71 9.45 15.98
C GLN A 8 -2.82 7.96 15.63
N GLU A 9 -3.46 7.19 16.51
CA GLU A 9 -3.84 5.82 16.25
C GLU A 9 -5.24 5.76 15.65
N GLY A 10 -5.42 5.00 14.57
CA GLY A 10 -6.70 4.80 13.91
C GLY A 10 -7.15 5.94 12.98
N LEU A 11 -8.34 5.75 12.42
CA LEU A 11 -9.03 6.68 11.51
C LEU A 11 -10.18 7.44 12.18
N GLY A 12 -10.51 7.14 13.43
CA GLY A 12 -11.73 7.60 14.09
C GLY A 12 -12.96 6.76 13.70
N ILE A 13 -12.75 5.59 13.10
CA ILE A 13 -13.80 4.65 12.69
C ILE A 13 -13.67 3.37 13.51
N GLU A 14 -14.53 3.21 14.52
CA GLU A 14 -14.45 2.15 15.53
C GLU A 14 -14.24 0.75 14.94
N LYS A 15 -14.95 0.42 13.85
CA LYS A 15 -14.84 -0.91 13.21
C LYS A 15 -13.43 -1.22 12.69
N TYR A 16 -12.62 -0.21 12.37
CA TYR A 16 -11.25 -0.37 11.90
C TYR A 16 -10.24 -0.18 13.03
N ASP A 17 -10.52 0.78 13.93
CA ASP A 17 -9.59 1.16 14.98
C ASP A 17 -9.44 0.06 16.04
N THR A 18 -10.48 -0.76 16.25
CA THR A 18 -10.43 -1.95 17.10
C THR A 18 -9.45 -3.03 16.60
N GLU A 19 -9.07 -3.02 15.32
CA GLU A 19 -8.07 -3.94 14.77
C GLU A 19 -6.64 -3.36 14.78
N GLY A 20 -6.46 -2.07 15.14
CA GLY A 20 -5.13 -1.44 15.28
C GLY A 20 -4.33 -1.40 13.97
N ARG A 21 -4.96 -0.96 12.86
CA ARG A 21 -4.39 -1.04 11.51
C ARG A 21 -3.69 0.20 11.03
N VAL A 22 -3.98 1.36 11.63
CA VAL A 22 -3.56 2.66 11.12
C VAL A 22 -2.78 3.42 12.17
N LEU A 23 -1.65 3.93 11.78
CA LEU A 23 -0.87 4.91 12.51
C LEU A 23 -0.64 6.12 11.60
N LEU A 24 -1.22 7.26 11.97
CA LEU A 24 -0.92 8.55 11.36
C LEU A 24 0.17 9.24 12.14
N THR A 25 1.19 9.70 11.44
CA THR A 25 2.24 10.56 12.00
C THR A 25 2.38 11.84 11.16
N GLU A 26 2.48 12.97 11.85
CA GLU A 26 2.78 14.26 11.22
C GLU A 26 4.27 14.54 11.32
N HIS A 27 4.86 14.94 10.21
CA HIS A 27 6.25 15.33 10.09
C HIS A 27 6.35 16.73 9.48
N GLU A 28 7.53 17.33 9.53
CA GLU A 28 7.76 18.59 8.83
C GLU A 28 7.58 18.40 7.32
N GLY A 29 6.51 18.98 6.77
CA GLY A 29 6.20 18.97 5.35
C GLY A 29 5.28 17.84 4.86
N PHE A 30 4.92 16.83 5.68
CA PHE A 30 4.01 15.77 5.25
C PHE A 30 3.31 15.02 6.38
N LEU A 31 2.19 14.39 6.04
CA LEU A 31 1.49 13.38 6.86
C LEU A 31 1.83 11.98 6.34
N LEU A 32 2.14 11.05 7.23
CA LEU A 32 2.38 9.65 6.91
C LEU A 32 1.29 8.76 7.54
N TYR A 33 0.47 8.16 6.71
CA TYR A 33 -0.42 7.07 7.07
C TYR A 33 0.30 5.75 6.88
N ASN A 34 0.69 5.09 7.96
CA ASN A 34 1.25 3.73 7.93
C ASN A 34 0.11 2.74 8.21
N ILE A 35 -0.23 1.92 7.21
CA ILE A 35 -1.46 1.13 7.21
C ILE A 35 -1.19 -0.34 6.90
N TYR A 36 -1.76 -1.22 7.73
CA TYR A 36 -1.96 -2.63 7.41
C TYR A 36 -3.38 -2.84 6.91
N PHE A 37 -3.57 -2.79 5.58
CA PHE A 37 -4.89 -2.97 4.97
C PHE A 37 -5.46 -4.37 5.25
N PRO A 38 -6.78 -4.50 5.39
CA PRO A 38 -7.40 -5.78 5.65
C PRO A 38 -7.12 -6.81 4.54
N ASN A 39 -6.91 -8.07 4.94
CA ASN A 39 -6.87 -9.21 4.02
C ASN A 39 -8.28 -9.77 3.82
N GLY A 40 -8.65 -10.06 2.57
CA GLY A 40 -9.98 -10.53 2.20
C GLY A 40 -10.12 -12.06 2.02
N GLN A 41 -9.06 -12.84 2.29
CA GLN A 41 -9.02 -14.27 1.92
C GLN A 41 -9.96 -15.18 2.73
N LYS A 42 -10.38 -14.75 3.93
CA LYS A 42 -11.08 -15.62 4.85
C LYS A 42 -12.48 -16.03 4.37
N ASP A 43 -13.29 -15.03 3.96
CA ASP A 43 -14.68 -15.18 3.55
C ASP A 43 -15.19 -13.88 2.90
N ASP A 44 -16.42 -13.90 2.37
CA ASP A 44 -17.04 -12.75 1.71
C ASP A 44 -17.25 -11.56 2.66
N ILE A 45 -17.46 -11.81 3.95
CA ILE A 45 -17.62 -10.76 4.96
C ILE A 45 -16.29 -10.01 5.11
N ARG A 46 -15.19 -10.77 5.16
CA ARG A 46 -13.86 -10.17 5.28
C ARG A 46 -13.44 -9.45 3.99
N LEU A 47 -13.81 -9.99 2.84
CA LEU A 47 -13.61 -9.30 1.57
C LEU A 47 -14.36 -7.98 1.53
N LYS A 48 -15.65 -8.00 1.90
CA LYS A 48 -16.45 -6.77 1.98
C LYS A 48 -15.82 -5.76 2.95
N TYR A 49 -15.38 -6.19 4.12
CA TYR A 49 -14.71 -5.33 5.10
C TYR A 49 -13.45 -4.66 4.53
N LYS A 50 -12.67 -5.41 3.72
CA LYS A 50 -11.50 -4.88 3.02
C LYS A 50 -11.90 -3.81 2.01
N LEU A 51 -12.91 -4.06 1.19
CA LEU A 51 -13.40 -3.10 0.19
C LEU A 51 -13.95 -1.84 0.86
N ASP A 52 -14.77 -2.01 1.90
CA ASP A 52 -15.30 -0.89 2.69
C ASP A 52 -14.16 -0.05 3.32
N PHE A 53 -13.04 -0.69 3.70
CA PHE A 53 -11.87 0.03 4.24
C PHE A 53 -11.23 0.94 3.20
N TYR A 54 -11.09 0.49 1.95
CA TYR A 54 -10.61 1.34 0.85
C TYR A 54 -11.55 2.52 0.60
N ASP A 55 -12.87 2.25 0.57
CA ASP A 55 -13.89 3.26 0.32
C ASP A 55 -13.94 4.33 1.41
N ASP A 56 -13.79 3.93 2.66
CA ASP A 56 -13.85 4.84 3.81
C ASP A 56 -12.53 5.62 4.00
N LEU A 57 -11.37 5.06 3.59
CA LEU A 57 -10.08 5.72 3.72
C LEU A 57 -9.87 6.82 2.68
N LEU A 58 -10.26 6.58 1.43
CA LEU A 58 -9.99 7.50 0.31
C LEU A 58 -10.47 8.94 0.58
N PRO A 59 -11.73 9.18 0.99
CA PRO A 59 -12.16 10.53 1.32
C PRO A 59 -11.38 11.16 2.49
N ILE A 60 -10.97 10.37 3.48
CA ILE A 60 -10.22 10.88 4.65
C ILE A 60 -8.87 11.44 4.21
N ILE A 61 -8.14 10.71 3.36
CA ILE A 61 -6.83 11.17 2.89
C ILE A 61 -6.96 12.30 1.87
N ASN A 62 -8.04 12.33 1.08
CA ASN A 62 -8.33 13.43 0.17
C ASN A 62 -8.63 14.73 0.92
N ASP A 63 -9.41 14.69 2.00
CA ASP A 63 -9.68 15.84 2.86
C ASP A 63 -8.37 16.45 3.41
N GLN A 64 -7.35 15.62 3.68
CA GLN A 64 -6.04 16.13 4.10
C GLN A 64 -5.32 16.84 2.95
N VAL A 65 -5.36 16.29 1.74
CA VAL A 65 -4.77 16.93 0.55
C VAL A 65 -5.49 18.25 0.24
N GLU A 66 -6.81 18.27 0.27
CA GLU A 66 -7.62 19.49 0.07
C GLU A 66 -7.34 20.56 1.14
N SER A 67 -6.94 20.13 2.34
CA SER A 67 -6.52 21.02 3.43
C SER A 67 -5.08 21.58 3.23
N GLY A 68 -4.40 21.19 2.15
CA GLY A 68 -3.07 21.67 1.79
C GLY A 68 -1.91 20.82 2.33
N ASN A 69 -2.20 19.63 2.85
CA ASN A 69 -1.16 18.72 3.35
C ASN A 69 -0.59 17.86 2.22
N ASN A 70 0.71 17.61 2.24
CA ASN A 70 1.31 16.50 1.53
C ASN A 70 1.03 15.20 2.28
N VAL A 71 0.57 14.17 1.60
CA VAL A 71 0.16 12.92 2.23
C VAL A 71 0.86 11.72 1.60
N ILE A 72 1.40 10.87 2.47
CA ILE A 72 1.98 9.57 2.12
C ILE A 72 1.14 8.48 2.76
N VAL A 73 0.71 7.50 1.96
CA VAL A 73 0.05 6.28 2.44
C VAL A 73 0.99 5.11 2.20
N ALA A 74 1.56 4.57 3.27
CA ALA A 74 2.53 3.48 3.23
C ALA A 74 1.98 2.22 3.91
N GLY A 75 2.44 1.06 3.47
CA GLY A 75 2.22 -0.20 4.15
C GLY A 75 1.81 -1.36 3.26
N ASP A 76 1.32 -2.44 3.90
CA ASP A 76 0.80 -3.62 3.21
C ASP A 76 -0.66 -3.39 2.80
N TRP A 77 -0.88 -3.20 1.50
CA TRP A 77 -2.21 -2.98 0.92
C TRP A 77 -2.97 -4.29 0.67
N ASN A 78 -2.33 -5.42 0.87
CA ASN A 78 -2.92 -6.75 0.63
C ASN A 78 -3.52 -6.93 -0.77
N THR A 79 -3.11 -6.11 -1.76
CA THR A 79 -3.60 -6.15 -3.14
C THR A 79 -2.46 -5.84 -4.12
N ALA A 80 -2.21 -6.74 -5.07
CA ALA A 80 -1.38 -6.45 -6.24
C ALA A 80 -2.24 -5.72 -7.28
N HIS A 81 -1.78 -4.57 -7.77
CA HIS A 81 -2.60 -3.69 -8.63
C HIS A 81 -2.71 -4.22 -10.06
N TYR A 82 -1.56 -4.38 -10.72
CA TYR A 82 -1.49 -4.77 -12.14
C TYR A 82 -0.96 -6.21 -12.31
N PRO A 83 -1.18 -6.83 -13.50
CA PRO A 83 -0.60 -8.16 -13.79
C PRO A 83 0.91 -8.24 -13.65
N ILE A 84 1.63 -7.13 -13.78
CA ILE A 84 3.07 -7.03 -13.57
C ILE A 84 3.48 -7.13 -12.09
N ASP A 85 2.51 -6.91 -11.17
CA ASP A 85 2.76 -6.83 -9.73
C ASP A 85 2.68 -8.18 -9.01
N LEU A 86 2.46 -9.28 -9.75
CA LEU A 86 2.52 -10.61 -9.16
C LEU A 86 2.96 -11.67 -10.16
N ALA A 87 3.57 -12.71 -9.64
CA ALA A 87 3.79 -13.92 -10.40
C ALA A 87 2.46 -14.65 -10.70
N ARG A 88 2.30 -15.16 -11.92
CA ARG A 88 1.14 -15.97 -12.35
C ARG A 88 -0.22 -15.24 -12.22
N PRO A 89 -0.38 -14.07 -12.81
CA PRO A 89 -1.61 -13.30 -12.68
C PRO A 89 -2.87 -14.05 -13.16
N LYS A 90 -2.76 -14.86 -14.24
CA LYS A 90 -3.90 -15.62 -14.76
C LYS A 90 -4.42 -16.69 -13.80
N GLU A 91 -3.55 -17.27 -12.98
CA GLU A 91 -3.91 -18.28 -11.99
C GLU A 91 -4.58 -17.64 -10.76
N ASN A 92 -4.28 -16.36 -10.50
CA ASN A 92 -4.68 -15.64 -9.27
C ASN A 92 -5.87 -14.68 -9.45
N ILE A 93 -6.50 -14.62 -10.62
CA ILE A 93 -7.60 -13.67 -10.90
C ILE A 93 -8.83 -13.83 -9.96
N LYS A 94 -8.94 -14.99 -9.30
CA LYS A 94 -10.00 -15.29 -8.32
C LYS A 94 -9.47 -15.37 -6.88
N THR A 95 -8.19 -15.05 -6.68
CA THR A 95 -7.55 -15.07 -5.37
C THR A 95 -7.65 -13.67 -4.76
N SER A 96 -8.12 -13.57 -3.50
CA SER A 96 -8.12 -12.29 -2.80
C SER A 96 -6.70 -11.70 -2.74
N GLY A 97 -6.61 -10.42 -2.99
CA GLY A 97 -5.37 -9.69 -3.25
C GLY A 97 -5.10 -9.47 -4.74
N PHE A 98 -5.87 -10.13 -5.66
CA PHE A 98 -5.78 -9.86 -7.09
C PHE A 98 -7.13 -10.00 -7.83
N MET A 99 -8.25 -10.09 -7.10
CA MET A 99 -9.56 -10.08 -7.75
C MET A 99 -9.83 -8.73 -8.43
N PRO A 100 -10.57 -8.71 -9.56
CA PRO A 100 -10.90 -7.46 -10.26
C PRO A 100 -11.46 -6.38 -9.32
N ILE A 101 -12.39 -6.74 -8.44
CA ILE A 101 -13.04 -5.81 -7.51
C ILE A 101 -12.07 -5.19 -6.48
N GLU A 102 -10.98 -5.89 -6.12
CA GLU A 102 -9.95 -5.34 -5.23
C GLU A 102 -9.00 -4.41 -6.00
N ARG A 103 -8.67 -4.76 -7.23
CA ARG A 103 -7.82 -3.95 -8.12
C ARG A 103 -8.52 -2.66 -8.55
N GLU A 104 -9.83 -2.72 -8.79
CA GLU A 104 -10.67 -1.55 -9.08
C GLU A 104 -10.57 -0.51 -7.94
N LYS A 105 -10.39 -0.93 -6.68
CA LYS A 105 -10.16 0.00 -5.57
C LYS A 105 -8.84 0.77 -5.72
N LEU A 106 -7.77 0.12 -6.14
CA LEU A 106 -6.51 0.83 -6.42
C LEU A 106 -6.61 1.73 -7.66
N ASP A 107 -7.38 1.31 -8.67
CA ASP A 107 -7.70 2.16 -9.83
C ASP A 107 -8.43 3.46 -9.39
N GLU A 108 -9.36 3.38 -8.40
CA GLU A 108 -10.04 4.54 -7.84
C GLU A 108 -9.05 5.53 -7.21
N TYR A 109 -8.07 5.05 -6.40
CA TYR A 109 -7.02 5.89 -5.83
C TYR A 109 -6.18 6.57 -6.93
N VAL A 110 -5.74 5.82 -7.94
CA VAL A 110 -4.95 6.39 -9.05
C VAL A 110 -5.76 7.41 -9.85
N ASN A 111 -7.03 7.14 -10.12
CA ASN A 111 -7.92 8.06 -10.84
C ASN A 111 -8.20 9.34 -10.04
N ASP A 112 -8.08 9.28 -8.72
CA ASP A 112 -8.28 10.40 -7.81
C ASP A 112 -6.98 11.19 -7.52
N GLY A 113 -5.89 10.85 -8.26
CA GLY A 113 -4.62 11.59 -8.22
C GLY A 113 -3.56 11.01 -7.28
N TRP A 114 -3.79 9.82 -6.72
CA TRP A 114 -2.76 9.13 -5.93
C TRP A 114 -1.76 8.42 -6.82
N VAL A 115 -0.49 8.55 -6.51
CA VAL A 115 0.62 8.05 -7.32
C VAL A 115 1.33 6.91 -6.62
N ASP A 116 1.39 5.74 -7.28
CA ASP A 116 2.25 4.61 -6.87
C ASP A 116 3.71 4.97 -7.13
N THR A 117 4.44 5.30 -6.09
CA THR A 117 5.80 5.82 -6.21
C THR A 117 6.79 4.85 -6.82
N PHE A 118 6.62 3.53 -6.60
CA PHE A 118 7.49 2.54 -7.21
C PHE A 118 7.39 2.59 -8.74
N ARG A 119 6.19 2.73 -9.28
CA ARG A 119 5.94 2.79 -10.74
C ARG A 119 6.34 4.10 -11.39
N LEU A 120 6.75 5.13 -10.62
CA LEU A 120 7.42 6.32 -11.17
C LEU A 120 8.83 6.02 -11.68
N PHE A 121 9.51 5.04 -11.08
CA PHE A 121 10.93 4.77 -11.34
C PHE A 121 11.17 3.40 -11.98
N HIS A 122 10.21 2.46 -11.87
CA HIS A 122 10.36 1.06 -12.22
C HIS A 122 9.20 0.56 -13.07
N ASP A 123 9.48 0.14 -14.28
CA ASP A 123 8.53 -0.48 -15.22
C ASP A 123 8.80 -1.98 -15.46
N GLU A 124 9.86 -2.51 -14.87
CA GLU A 124 10.24 -3.91 -14.99
C GLU A 124 9.34 -4.86 -14.18
N PRO A 125 9.14 -6.09 -14.66
CA PRO A 125 8.44 -7.16 -13.94
C PRO A 125 9.31 -7.79 -12.84
N ASP A 126 8.70 -8.73 -12.11
CA ASP A 126 9.39 -9.60 -11.14
C ASP A 126 9.93 -8.86 -9.90
N CYS A 127 9.44 -7.65 -9.65
CA CYS A 127 9.71 -6.85 -8.46
C CYS A 127 8.58 -7.05 -7.45
N TYR A 128 8.84 -7.88 -6.44
CA TYR A 128 7.84 -8.25 -5.45
C TYR A 128 8.27 -7.89 -4.04
N SER A 129 7.30 -7.66 -3.15
CA SER A 129 7.54 -7.32 -1.75
C SER A 129 7.15 -8.44 -0.79
N TRP A 130 6.37 -9.42 -1.24
CA TRP A 130 5.89 -10.54 -0.44
C TRP A 130 6.00 -11.88 -1.16
N TRP A 131 6.31 -12.95 -0.42
CA TRP A 131 6.36 -14.35 -0.91
C TRP A 131 5.81 -15.30 0.16
N SER A 132 4.94 -16.21 -0.26
CA SER A 132 4.48 -17.28 0.63
C SER A 132 5.67 -18.09 1.17
N TYR A 133 5.64 -18.46 2.46
CA TYR A 133 6.61 -19.40 3.04
C TYR A 133 6.55 -20.81 2.42
N ARG A 134 5.48 -21.11 1.67
CA ARG A 134 5.27 -22.44 1.10
C ARG A 134 6.11 -22.67 -0.13
N MET A 135 6.59 -23.92 -0.28
CA MET A 135 7.24 -24.45 -1.51
C MET A 135 8.42 -23.62 -2.00
N GLY A 136 9.12 -22.91 -1.14
CA GLY A 136 10.27 -22.08 -1.54
C GLY A 136 9.91 -20.96 -2.54
N ALA A 137 8.75 -20.31 -2.34
CA ALA A 137 8.23 -19.30 -3.27
C ALA A 137 9.23 -18.17 -3.49
N ARG A 138 9.88 -17.66 -2.42
CA ARG A 138 10.86 -16.58 -2.53
C ARG A 138 12.10 -16.96 -3.34
N ALA A 139 12.63 -18.16 -3.15
CA ALA A 139 13.79 -18.65 -3.91
C ALA A 139 13.51 -18.81 -5.42
N ARG A 140 12.23 -18.95 -5.80
CA ARG A 140 11.76 -19.05 -7.20
C ARG A 140 11.17 -17.74 -7.71
N ASN A 141 11.23 -16.70 -6.93
CA ASN A 141 10.60 -15.40 -7.15
C ASN A 141 9.11 -15.51 -7.56
N VAL A 142 8.34 -16.40 -6.89
CA VAL A 142 6.89 -16.50 -7.06
C VAL A 142 6.24 -15.62 -5.99
N GLY A 143 6.28 -14.32 -6.22
CA GLY A 143 5.91 -13.29 -5.26
C GLY A 143 4.81 -12.36 -5.75
N TRP A 144 4.46 -11.41 -4.89
CA TRP A 144 3.48 -10.37 -5.10
C TRP A 144 4.04 -9.04 -4.61
N ARG A 145 3.78 -7.95 -5.30
CA ARG A 145 4.01 -6.59 -4.83
C ARG A 145 2.70 -6.09 -4.20
N ILE A 146 2.67 -6.05 -2.89
CA ILE A 146 1.50 -5.64 -2.10
C ILE A 146 1.81 -4.59 -1.04
N ASP A 147 3.09 -4.24 -0.90
CA ASP A 147 3.55 -3.15 -0.06
C ASP A 147 3.86 -1.93 -0.94
N TYR A 148 3.28 -0.79 -0.59
CA TYR A 148 3.35 0.43 -1.40
C TYR A 148 3.68 1.66 -0.58
N PHE A 149 4.18 2.67 -1.28
CA PHE A 149 4.06 4.08 -0.94
C PHE A 149 3.21 4.75 -2.02
N PHE A 150 2.01 5.17 -1.66
CA PHE A 150 1.21 6.08 -2.47
C PHE A 150 1.38 7.51 -1.93
N VAL A 151 1.48 8.48 -2.84
CA VAL A 151 1.57 9.91 -2.51
C VAL A 151 0.54 10.69 -3.31
N ASN A 152 0.11 11.86 -2.81
CA ASN A 152 -0.68 12.77 -3.63
C ASN A 152 0.15 13.34 -4.79
N SER A 153 -0.52 13.79 -5.84
CA SER A 153 0.13 14.21 -7.09
C SER A 153 1.19 15.29 -6.88
N GLU A 154 0.93 16.28 -6.01
CA GLU A 154 1.86 17.38 -5.75
C GLU A 154 3.16 16.90 -5.09
N LEU A 155 3.07 15.87 -4.22
CA LEU A 155 4.25 15.30 -3.57
C LEU A 155 5.06 14.40 -4.54
N SER A 156 4.44 13.88 -5.60
CA SER A 156 5.13 13.00 -6.56
C SER A 156 6.34 13.66 -7.23
N ASP A 157 6.30 14.98 -7.48
CA ASP A 157 7.41 15.75 -8.07
C ASP A 157 8.65 15.80 -7.15
N LEU A 158 8.45 15.61 -5.85
CA LEU A 158 9.53 15.58 -4.85
C LEU A 158 10.10 14.18 -4.62
N CYS A 159 9.51 13.14 -5.22
CA CYS A 159 10.04 11.78 -5.16
C CYS A 159 11.36 11.68 -5.94
N LYS A 160 12.39 11.13 -5.30
CA LYS A 160 13.72 10.93 -5.91
C LYS A 160 14.03 9.48 -6.21
N ASN A 161 13.51 8.57 -5.41
CA ASN A 161 13.67 7.13 -5.59
C ASN A 161 12.63 6.37 -4.79
N ALA A 162 12.22 5.21 -5.28
CA ALA A 162 11.43 4.24 -4.56
C ALA A 162 11.97 2.84 -4.87
N ASP A 163 12.21 2.02 -3.84
CA ASP A 163 12.83 0.71 -3.99
C ASP A 163 12.12 -0.40 -3.22
N ILE A 164 12.31 -1.64 -3.71
CA ILE A 164 11.92 -2.87 -3.04
C ILE A 164 13.19 -3.67 -2.73
N HIS A 165 13.50 -3.87 -1.45
CA HIS A 165 14.74 -4.47 -0.97
C HIS A 165 14.62 -6.00 -0.88
N GLN A 166 14.49 -6.68 -2.04
CA GLN A 166 14.20 -8.12 -2.12
C GLN A 166 15.26 -9.02 -1.45
N ASP A 167 16.50 -8.52 -1.32
CA ASP A 167 17.61 -9.26 -0.70
C ASP A 167 17.57 -9.25 0.83
N VAL A 168 16.74 -8.39 1.44
CA VAL A 168 16.59 -8.32 2.90
C VAL A 168 15.69 -9.45 3.37
N MET A 169 16.28 -10.35 4.15
CA MET A 169 15.62 -11.57 4.66
C MET A 169 15.14 -11.37 6.10
N GLY A 170 14.29 -12.29 6.59
CA GLY A 170 13.82 -12.32 7.98
C GLY A 170 12.30 -12.29 8.12
N SER A 171 11.57 -12.00 7.03
CA SER A 171 10.11 -12.02 6.94
C SER A 171 9.69 -12.62 5.60
N ASP A 172 8.41 -12.91 5.43
CA ASP A 172 7.77 -13.20 4.14
C ASP A 172 7.55 -11.93 3.30
N HIS A 173 7.65 -10.75 3.92
CA HIS A 173 7.82 -9.48 3.23
C HIS A 173 9.29 -9.06 3.18
N CYS A 174 9.64 -8.15 2.27
CA CYS A 174 10.88 -7.38 2.31
C CYS A 174 10.57 -5.89 2.53
N PRO A 175 11.53 -5.10 3.00
CA PRO A 175 11.34 -3.66 3.14
C PRO A 175 11.11 -2.99 1.78
N VAL A 176 10.28 -1.96 1.78
CA VAL A 176 10.15 -0.99 0.70
C VAL A 176 10.61 0.38 1.21
N SER A 177 11.09 1.22 0.32
CA SER A 177 11.56 2.57 0.68
C SER A 177 11.14 3.63 -0.32
N LEU A 178 10.96 4.84 0.18
CA LEU A 178 10.72 6.05 -0.61
C LEU A 178 11.71 7.13 -0.15
N SER A 179 12.36 7.81 -1.11
CA SER A 179 13.22 8.96 -0.86
C SER A 179 12.59 10.22 -1.43
N LEU A 180 12.48 11.25 -0.60
CA LEU A 180 11.90 12.55 -0.92
C LEU A 180 12.94 13.66 -0.76
N ASP A 181 12.77 14.74 -1.52
CA ASP A 181 13.52 15.99 -1.42
C ASP A 181 12.53 17.08 -0.94
N LEU A 182 12.37 17.17 0.41
CA LEU A 182 11.42 18.05 1.09
C LEU A 182 12.08 19.36 1.52
#